data_84de0317f9c4ba5666a75af5e642e661
#
_entry.id   84de0317f9c4ba5666a75af5e642e661
#
_cell.length_a   1.000
_cell.length_b   1.000
_cell.length_c   1.000
_cell.angle_alpha   90.00
_cell.angle_beta   90.00
_cell.angle_gamma   90.00
#
_symmetry.space_group_name_H-M   'P 1'
#
loop_
_entity.id
_entity.type
_entity.pdbx_description
1 polymer ?
#
loop_
_entity_poly.entity_id
_entity_poly.type
_entity_poly.pdbx_seq_one_letter_code
_entity_poly.pdbx_strand_id
1 'polypeptide(L)'
;AVLIFFFVSLILLIGSLFYFNTQKNNVEKTLDISDNIDRIYSKQTELDYYSWKIFDKVVKQGISKGEFVNGLRSELEFYKDVEKGYAVRELEFLERQLVVENVEVSDDKIVLKLNFNLYTDSFGEGLVIDYSYNRELVKEF
;
A
#
# COMPACT_ATOMS: atom_id res chain seq x y z
N ALA A 1 61.32 12.28 7.18
CA ALA A 1 60.11 12.87 7.85
C ALA A 1 59.03 13.27 6.84
N VAL A 2 59.35 14.05 5.81
CA VAL A 2 58.38 14.55 4.81
C VAL A 2 57.66 13.40 4.08
N LEU A 3 58.36 12.34 3.74
CA LEU A 3 57.80 11.18 3.02
C LEU A 3 56.78 10.43 3.87
N ILE A 4 57.03 10.29 5.18
CA ILE A 4 56.13 9.65 6.12
C ILE A 4 54.83 10.48 6.25
N PHE A 5 54.93 11.80 6.37
CA PHE A 5 53.77 12.67 6.42
C PHE A 5 52.92 12.59 5.14
N PHE A 6 53.57 12.47 3.99
CA PHE A 6 52.86 12.30 2.72
C PHE A 6 52.07 11.00 2.70
N PHE A 7 52.66 9.88 3.11
CA PHE A 7 51.95 8.58 3.16
C PHE A 7 50.79 8.58 4.17
N VAL A 8 50.98 9.17 5.35
CA VAL A 8 49.92 9.27 6.35
C VAL A 8 48.77 10.12 5.83
N SER A 9 49.06 11.26 5.19
CA SER A 9 48.04 12.11 4.59
C SER A 9 47.29 11.40 3.47
N LEU A 10 47.98 10.61 2.65
CA LEU A 10 47.35 9.83 1.57
C LEU A 10 46.41 8.75 2.12
N ILE A 11 46.83 8.03 3.16
CA ILE A 11 45.99 7.01 3.82
C ILE A 11 44.75 7.64 4.42
N LEU A 12 44.88 8.79 5.10
CA LEU A 12 43.74 9.51 5.67
C LEU A 12 42.75 9.99 4.59
N LEU A 13 43.29 10.48 3.46
CA LEU A 13 42.46 10.93 2.35
C LEU A 13 41.67 9.77 1.70
N ILE A 14 42.35 8.64 1.47
CA ILE A 14 41.70 7.44 0.94
C ILE A 14 40.65 6.94 1.95
N GLY A 15 40.99 6.86 3.24
CA GLY A 15 40.04 6.45 4.28
C GLY A 15 38.83 7.34 4.37
N SER A 16 39.02 8.66 4.26
CA SER A 16 37.86 9.60 4.25
C SER A 16 37.00 9.45 3.04
N LEU A 17 37.55 9.22 1.85
CA LEU A 17 36.74 8.97 0.63
C LEU A 17 35.93 7.70 0.75
N PHE A 18 36.49 6.61 1.29
CA PHE A 18 35.72 5.38 1.54
C PHE A 18 34.62 5.60 2.56
N TYR A 19 34.88 6.31 3.63
CA TYR A 19 33.89 6.63 4.65
C TYR A 19 32.72 7.44 4.07
N PHE A 20 33.00 8.51 3.31
CA PHE A 20 31.97 9.32 2.67
C PHE A 20 31.14 8.54 1.67
N ASN A 21 31.78 7.67 0.86
CA ASN A 21 31.07 6.85 -0.10
C ASN A 21 30.13 5.84 0.60
N THR A 22 30.59 5.22 1.69
CA THR A 22 29.76 4.32 2.50
C THR A 22 28.58 5.05 3.14
N GLN A 23 28.81 6.24 3.70
CA GLN A 23 27.76 7.07 4.28
C GLN A 23 26.71 7.49 3.23
N LYS A 24 27.15 7.93 2.04
CA LYS A 24 26.27 8.27 0.94
C LYS A 24 25.37 7.09 0.56
N ASN A 25 25.94 5.91 0.38
CA ASN A 25 25.17 4.70 0.04
C ASN A 25 24.14 4.33 1.13
N ASN A 26 24.50 4.48 2.41
CA ASN A 26 23.59 4.23 3.52
C ASN A 26 22.43 5.24 3.55
N VAL A 27 22.70 6.51 3.29
CA VAL A 27 21.67 7.56 3.21
C VAL A 27 20.74 7.29 2.03
N GLU A 28 21.25 6.96 0.85
CA GLU A 28 20.46 6.62 -0.32
C GLU A 28 19.53 5.43 -0.04
N LYS A 29 20.03 4.35 0.56
CA LYS A 29 19.21 3.20 0.95
C LYS A 29 18.11 3.56 1.97
N THR A 30 18.42 4.42 2.94
CA THR A 30 17.44 4.87 3.94
C THR A 30 16.34 5.71 3.28
N LEU A 31 16.69 6.59 2.34
CA LEU A 31 15.72 7.38 1.58
C LEU A 31 14.81 6.49 0.72
N ASP A 32 15.37 5.50 0.03
CA ASP A 32 14.60 4.55 -0.78
C ASP A 32 13.60 3.75 0.06
N ILE A 33 14.00 3.32 1.26
CA ILE A 33 13.10 2.65 2.20
C ILE A 33 11.98 3.57 2.65
N SER A 34 12.30 4.81 3.01
CA SER A 34 11.32 5.82 3.42
C SER A 34 10.30 6.11 2.32
N ASP A 35 10.76 6.31 1.09
CA ASP A 35 9.90 6.56 -0.07
C ASP A 35 8.96 5.37 -0.36
N ASN A 36 9.45 4.14 -0.21
CA ASN A 36 8.65 2.95 -0.40
C ASN A 36 7.58 2.78 0.70
N ILE A 37 7.92 3.11 1.95
CA ILE A 37 6.97 3.12 3.06
C ILE A 37 5.88 4.17 2.80
N ASP A 38 6.24 5.37 2.41
CA ASP A 38 5.29 6.44 2.11
C ASP A 38 4.35 6.06 0.96
N ARG A 39 4.85 5.38 -0.07
CA ARG A 39 4.03 4.84 -1.16
C ARG A 39 3.03 3.80 -0.67
N ILE A 40 3.43 2.89 0.22
CA ILE A 40 2.51 1.90 0.80
C ILE A 40 1.41 2.58 1.61
N TYR A 41 1.75 3.55 2.47
CA TYR A 41 0.75 4.30 3.22
C TYR A 41 -0.20 5.10 2.33
N SER A 42 0.30 5.69 1.25
CA SER A 42 -0.52 6.37 0.25
C SER A 42 -1.52 5.40 -0.40
N LYS A 43 -1.06 4.24 -0.84
CA LYS A 43 -1.91 3.19 -1.42
C LYS A 43 -2.95 2.67 -0.42
N GLN A 44 -2.56 2.47 0.84
CA GLN A 44 -3.47 2.07 1.91
C GLN A 44 -4.56 3.11 2.12
N THR A 45 -4.20 4.39 2.23
CA THR A 45 -5.14 5.49 2.44
C THR A 45 -6.13 5.60 1.28
N GLU A 46 -5.66 5.47 0.07
CA GLU A 46 -6.48 5.52 -1.14
C GLU A 46 -7.45 4.34 -1.20
N LEU A 47 -6.96 3.14 -0.93
CA LEU A 47 -7.78 1.92 -0.90
C LEU A 47 -8.83 1.96 0.21
N ASP A 48 -8.48 2.44 1.41
CA ASP A 48 -9.42 2.63 2.51
C ASP A 48 -10.52 3.66 2.17
N TYR A 49 -10.13 4.77 1.53
CA TYR A 49 -11.06 5.80 1.11
C TYR A 49 -12.10 5.27 0.11
N TYR A 50 -11.66 4.58 -0.94
CA TYR A 50 -12.58 4.02 -1.92
C TYR A 50 -13.42 2.88 -1.36
N SER A 51 -12.84 2.02 -0.53
CA SER A 51 -13.57 0.94 0.13
C SER A 51 -14.73 1.48 0.97
N TRP A 52 -14.45 2.50 1.77
CA TRP A 52 -15.48 3.15 2.59
C TRP A 52 -16.53 3.87 1.74
N LYS A 53 -16.11 4.60 0.72
CA LYS A 53 -17.00 5.33 -0.17
C LYS A 53 -17.98 4.41 -0.91
N ILE A 54 -17.49 3.27 -1.39
CA ILE A 54 -18.33 2.27 -2.08
C ILE A 54 -19.26 1.59 -1.07
N PHE A 55 -18.73 1.21 0.10
CA PHE A 55 -19.52 0.61 1.19
C PHE A 55 -20.68 1.51 1.62
N ASP A 56 -20.42 2.78 1.90
CA ASP A 56 -21.42 3.74 2.40
C ASP A 56 -22.53 4.00 1.38
N LYS A 57 -22.23 3.93 0.08
CA LYS A 57 -23.23 4.06 -0.98
C LYS A 57 -24.20 2.91 -1.08
N VAL A 58 -23.76 1.69 -0.80
CA VAL A 58 -24.53 0.46 -1.03
C VAL A 58 -25.23 -0.02 0.24
N VAL A 59 -24.66 0.29 1.38
CA VAL A 59 -25.17 -0.19 2.67
C VAL A 59 -26.56 0.36 2.96
N LYS A 60 -27.52 -0.53 3.22
CA LYS A 60 -28.87 -0.20 3.66
C LYS A 60 -29.44 -1.30 4.55
N GLN A 61 -30.31 -0.91 5.47
CA GLN A 61 -30.99 -1.88 6.33
C GLN A 61 -31.82 -2.88 5.54
N GLY A 62 -31.79 -4.15 5.94
CA GLY A 62 -32.61 -5.21 5.32
C GLY A 62 -32.04 -5.74 3.98
N ILE A 63 -30.86 -5.32 3.55
CA ILE A 63 -30.23 -5.87 2.36
C ILE A 63 -29.73 -7.29 2.61
N SER A 64 -29.91 -8.19 1.64
CA SER A 64 -29.28 -9.52 1.71
C SER A 64 -27.79 -9.47 1.40
N LYS A 65 -27.01 -10.47 1.87
CA LYS A 65 -25.58 -10.57 1.58
C LYS A 65 -25.26 -10.54 0.08
N GLY A 66 -26.05 -11.28 -0.70
CA GLY A 66 -25.85 -11.35 -2.16
C GLY A 66 -26.14 -10.03 -2.86
N GLU A 67 -27.22 -9.35 -2.50
CA GLU A 67 -27.56 -8.03 -3.03
C GLU A 67 -26.51 -6.99 -2.64
N PHE A 68 -26.00 -7.05 -1.41
CA PHE A 68 -24.98 -6.16 -0.92
C PHE A 68 -23.66 -6.32 -1.72
N VAL A 69 -23.17 -7.55 -1.89
CA VAL A 69 -21.97 -7.84 -2.68
C VAL A 69 -22.13 -7.41 -4.14
N ASN A 70 -23.30 -7.68 -4.74
CA ASN A 70 -23.58 -7.26 -6.13
C ASN A 70 -23.62 -5.72 -6.24
N GLY A 71 -24.20 -5.05 -5.25
CA GLY A 71 -24.21 -3.59 -5.17
C GLY A 71 -22.80 -3.01 -5.08
N LEU A 72 -21.94 -3.58 -4.23
CA LEU A 72 -20.54 -3.16 -4.10
C LEU A 72 -19.78 -3.34 -5.41
N ARG A 73 -19.97 -4.48 -6.09
CA ARG A 73 -19.33 -4.72 -7.39
C ARG A 73 -19.84 -3.75 -8.46
N SER A 74 -21.12 -3.46 -8.48
CA SER A 74 -21.70 -2.49 -9.42
C SER A 74 -21.16 -1.07 -9.20
N GLU A 75 -21.04 -0.65 -7.93
CA GLU A 75 -20.40 0.64 -7.62
C GLU A 75 -18.93 0.67 -7.99
N LEU A 76 -18.21 -0.43 -7.80
CA LEU A 76 -16.79 -0.52 -8.15
C LEU A 76 -16.56 -0.39 -9.66
N GLU A 77 -17.47 -0.90 -10.49
CA GLU A 77 -17.40 -0.78 -11.96
C GLU A 77 -17.37 0.68 -12.45
N PHE A 78 -17.96 1.64 -11.71
CA PHE A 78 -17.88 3.05 -12.06
C PHE A 78 -16.46 3.63 -12.01
N TYR A 79 -15.54 2.97 -11.33
CA TYR A 79 -14.13 3.36 -11.24
C TYR A 79 -13.24 2.64 -12.27
N LYS A 80 -13.85 1.85 -13.15
CA LYS A 80 -13.17 1.07 -14.18
C LYS A 80 -13.31 1.76 -15.54
N ASP A 81 -12.18 2.00 -16.18
CA ASP A 81 -12.14 2.41 -17.57
C ASP A 81 -12.28 1.19 -18.49
N VAL A 82 -13.06 1.29 -19.56
CA VAL A 82 -13.35 0.19 -20.47
C VAL A 82 -12.09 -0.38 -21.14
N GLU A 83 -11.09 0.47 -21.36
CA GLU A 83 -9.87 0.07 -22.06
C GLU A 83 -8.65 -0.14 -21.15
N LYS A 84 -8.62 0.52 -20.00
CA LYS A 84 -7.43 0.61 -19.14
C LYS A 84 -7.55 -0.09 -17.79
N GLY A 85 -8.72 -0.64 -17.46
CA GLY A 85 -9.00 -1.17 -16.13
C GLY A 85 -9.23 -0.08 -15.08
N TYR A 86 -8.91 -0.33 -13.82
CA TYR A 86 -9.13 0.65 -12.77
C TYR A 86 -8.16 1.84 -12.88
N ALA A 87 -8.68 3.06 -12.75
CA ALA A 87 -7.87 4.27 -12.67
C ALA A 87 -6.93 4.24 -11.45
N VAL A 88 -7.39 3.63 -10.37
CA VAL A 88 -6.60 3.28 -9.18
C VAL A 88 -6.38 1.77 -9.21
N ARG A 89 -5.17 1.34 -9.52
CA ARG A 89 -4.84 -0.07 -9.71
C ARG A 89 -5.14 -0.93 -8.47
N GLU A 90 -5.02 -0.35 -7.30
CA GLU A 90 -5.26 -1.00 -6.02
C GLU A 90 -6.72 -1.45 -5.85
N LEU A 91 -7.66 -0.88 -6.59
CA LEU A 91 -9.07 -1.31 -6.59
C LEU A 91 -9.27 -2.75 -7.12
N GLU A 92 -8.31 -3.30 -7.85
CA GLU A 92 -8.31 -4.72 -8.22
C GLU A 92 -8.24 -5.63 -6.98
N PHE A 93 -7.54 -5.19 -5.93
CA PHE A 93 -7.48 -5.93 -4.67
C PHE A 93 -8.82 -5.90 -3.95
N LEU A 94 -9.51 -4.75 -3.98
CA LEU A 94 -10.85 -4.63 -3.44
C LEU A 94 -11.83 -5.54 -4.18
N GLU A 95 -11.81 -5.55 -5.51
CA GLU A 95 -12.69 -6.40 -6.34
C GLU A 95 -12.60 -7.87 -5.93
N ARG A 96 -11.39 -8.37 -5.69
CA ARG A 96 -11.15 -9.78 -5.27
C ARG A 96 -11.71 -10.09 -3.89
N GLN A 97 -11.85 -9.10 -3.02
CA GLN A 97 -12.35 -9.25 -1.66
C GLN A 97 -13.89 -9.14 -1.55
N LEU A 98 -14.57 -8.67 -2.61
CA LEU A 98 -16.01 -8.53 -2.64
C LEU A 98 -16.70 -9.88 -2.90
N VAL A 99 -16.66 -10.74 -1.89
CA VAL A 99 -17.29 -12.07 -1.88
C VAL A 99 -18.23 -12.21 -0.68
N VAL A 100 -19.21 -13.08 -0.78
CA VAL A 100 -20.27 -13.25 0.25
C VAL A 100 -19.68 -13.70 1.59
N GLU A 101 -18.59 -14.44 1.57
CA GLU A 101 -17.88 -14.95 2.74
C GLU A 101 -17.29 -13.83 3.60
N ASN A 102 -16.95 -12.70 2.99
CA ASN A 102 -16.40 -11.53 3.67
C ASN A 102 -17.47 -10.58 4.23
N VAL A 103 -18.77 -10.92 4.06
CA VAL A 103 -19.88 -10.09 4.48
C VAL A 103 -20.66 -10.77 5.61
N GLU A 104 -20.92 -10.03 6.67
CA GLU A 104 -21.84 -10.39 7.73
C GLU A 104 -23.02 -9.40 7.71
N VAL A 105 -24.23 -9.93 7.66
CA VAL A 105 -25.47 -9.13 7.71
C VAL A 105 -26.30 -9.62 8.87
N SER A 106 -26.70 -8.70 9.74
CA SER A 106 -27.66 -8.90 10.81
C SER A 106 -28.73 -7.78 10.76
N ASP A 107 -29.75 -7.88 11.58
CA ASP A 107 -30.87 -6.91 11.61
C ASP A 107 -30.39 -5.50 12.02
N ASP A 108 -29.35 -5.42 12.82
CA ASP A 108 -28.81 -4.21 13.42
C ASP A 108 -27.54 -3.69 12.78
N LYS A 109 -26.83 -4.54 11.99
CA LYS A 109 -25.55 -4.13 11.40
C LYS A 109 -25.17 -4.92 10.15
N ILE A 110 -24.34 -4.29 9.33
CA ILE A 110 -23.64 -4.90 8.20
C ILE A 110 -22.14 -4.71 8.40
N VAL A 111 -21.38 -5.78 8.19
CA VAL A 111 -19.93 -5.82 8.32
C VAL A 111 -19.32 -6.34 7.04
N LEU A 112 -18.35 -5.62 6.48
CA LEU A 112 -17.52 -6.07 5.38
C LEU A 112 -16.07 -6.22 5.87
N LYS A 113 -15.54 -7.44 5.81
CA LYS A 113 -14.17 -7.77 6.19
C LYS A 113 -13.28 -7.81 4.96
N LEU A 114 -12.23 -7.04 4.97
CA LEU A 114 -11.28 -6.92 3.88
C LEU A 114 -9.88 -7.27 4.35
N ASN A 115 -9.15 -8.02 3.54
CA ASN A 115 -7.74 -8.34 3.78
C ASN A 115 -6.94 -7.92 2.53
N PHE A 116 -6.06 -6.96 2.70
CA PHE A 116 -5.26 -6.42 1.62
C PHE A 116 -3.78 -6.77 1.80
N ASN A 117 -3.15 -7.05 0.67
CA ASN A 117 -1.71 -7.20 0.58
C ASN A 117 -1.16 -6.20 -0.45
N LEU A 118 -0.39 -5.22 0.04
CA LEU A 118 0.25 -4.20 -0.77
C LEU A 118 1.74 -4.49 -0.87
N TYR A 119 2.30 -4.28 -2.04
CA TYR A 119 3.73 -4.42 -2.27
C TYR A 119 4.27 -3.24 -3.06
N THR A 120 5.54 -2.94 -2.85
CA THR A 120 6.29 -2.00 -3.67
C THR A 120 7.48 -2.70 -4.29
N ASP A 121 7.65 -2.53 -5.59
CA ASP A 121 8.90 -2.86 -6.26
C ASP A 121 9.83 -1.65 -6.18
N SER A 122 10.98 -1.82 -5.57
CA SER A 122 12.04 -0.81 -5.65
C SER A 122 12.70 -0.93 -7.02
N PHE A 123 12.66 0.14 -7.79
CA PHE A 123 13.47 0.26 -8.99
C PHE A 123 14.95 0.27 -8.60
N GLY A 124 15.63 -0.86 -8.73
CA GLY A 124 17.08 -0.88 -8.75
C GLY A 124 17.81 -1.89 -7.88
N GLU A 125 17.38 -2.28 -6.71
CA GLU A 125 18.06 -3.27 -5.86
C GLU A 125 17.09 -4.05 -4.95
N GLY A 126 16.10 -4.72 -5.53
CA GLY A 126 15.49 -5.89 -4.89
C GLY A 126 14.83 -5.75 -3.52
N LEU A 127 14.60 -4.53 -3.01
CA LEU A 127 13.84 -4.37 -1.78
C LEU A 127 12.36 -4.34 -2.11
N VAL A 128 11.70 -5.49 -1.97
CA VAL A 128 10.24 -5.58 -2.00
C VAL A 128 9.73 -5.42 -0.58
N ILE A 129 8.89 -4.42 -0.35
CA ILE A 129 8.15 -4.31 0.90
C ILE A 129 6.79 -4.94 0.67
N ASP A 130 6.49 -5.97 1.44
CA ASP A 130 5.21 -6.65 1.47
C ASP A 130 4.48 -6.25 2.75
N TYR A 131 3.27 -5.69 2.60
CA TYR A 131 2.49 -5.16 3.70
C TYR A 131 1.06 -5.66 3.64
N SER A 132 0.71 -6.51 4.61
CA SER A 132 -0.65 -7.04 4.75
C SER A 132 -1.38 -6.32 5.88
N TYR A 133 -2.63 -5.95 5.65
CA TYR A 133 -3.49 -5.38 6.66
C TYR A 133 -4.96 -5.77 6.49
N ASN A 134 -5.69 -5.77 7.60
CA ASN A 134 -7.11 -6.06 7.63
C ASN A 134 -7.90 -4.77 7.83
N ARG A 135 -9.04 -4.68 7.15
CA ARG A 135 -10.05 -3.63 7.36
C ARG A 135 -11.41 -4.26 7.62
N GLU A 136 -12.09 -3.68 8.56
CA GLU A 136 -13.48 -4.03 8.86
C GLU A 136 -14.31 -2.75 8.72
N LEU A 137 -15.25 -2.76 7.77
CA LEU A 137 -16.20 -1.69 7.54
C LEU A 137 -17.52 -2.09 8.18
N VAL A 138 -18.02 -1.27 9.09
CA VAL A 138 -19.20 -1.56 9.89
C VAL A 138 -20.20 -0.43 9.73
N LYS A 139 -21.47 -0.78 9.52
CA LYS A 139 -22.60 0.13 9.61
C LYS A 139 -23.62 -0.45 10.56
N GLU A 140 -23.96 0.29 11.59
CA GLU A 140 -25.05 0.04 12.52
C GLU A 140 -26.27 0.84 12.10
N PHE A 141 -27.50 0.28 12.35
CA PHE A 141 -28.80 0.85 11.99
C PHE A 141 -29.65 1.17 13.23
#